data_ee9a4350c48baaad8ce84b43d59260d8
#
_entry.id   ee9a4350c48baaad8ce84b43d59260d8
#
_cell.length_a   1.000
_cell.length_b   1.000
_cell.length_c   1.000
_cell.angle_alpha   90.00
_cell.angle_beta   90.00
_cell.angle_gamma   90.00
#
_symmetry.space_group_name_H-M   'P 1'
#
loop_
_entity.id
_entity.type
_entity.pdbx_description
1 polymer ?
#
loop_
_entity_poly.entity_id
_entity_poly.type
_entity_poly.pdbx_seq_one_letter_code
_entity_poly.pdbx_strand_id
1 'polypeptide(L)'
;MKVIDNFLDIELAHELERHIIDQLDKPVWIHGHSFYHEELRNYIVETMAPYIATLDKPLALKLRQHLESNSILTGTVTDYEALIYNAYPLSSVGWHTDKHDEYEHGGTECMGCRDVAGISIYLNRDWRPNWGGSFLLKDHRDATQGTFYEPIYNRAVINNGRDVHAVSAITNGAHNRYSVQLFVNRSALRSDLQ
;
A
#
# COMPACT_ATOMS: atom_id res chain seq x y z
N MET A 1 -0.10 14.24 -2.13
CA MET A 1 -0.93 13.09 -1.72
C MET A 1 -2.41 13.34 -1.98
N LYS A 2 -3.20 12.32 -2.31
CA LYS A 2 -4.65 12.37 -2.55
C LYS A 2 -5.36 11.25 -1.82
N VAL A 3 -6.59 11.51 -1.38
CA VAL A 3 -7.48 10.50 -0.77
C VAL A 3 -8.78 10.47 -1.56
N ILE A 4 -9.21 9.27 -1.93
CA ILE A 4 -10.41 9.06 -2.75
C ILE A 4 -11.26 7.97 -2.08
N ASP A 5 -12.47 8.34 -1.66
CA ASP A 5 -13.45 7.38 -1.16
C ASP A 5 -14.25 6.77 -2.33
N ASN A 6 -14.74 5.54 -2.14
CA ASN A 6 -15.42 4.76 -3.19
C ASN A 6 -14.57 4.65 -4.47
N PHE A 7 -13.30 4.32 -4.28
CA PHE A 7 -12.27 4.36 -5.32
C PHE A 7 -12.48 3.33 -6.42
N LEU A 8 -12.91 2.13 -6.06
CA LEU A 8 -13.21 1.04 -6.98
C LEU A 8 -14.71 0.90 -7.18
N ASP A 9 -15.12 0.32 -8.31
CA ASP A 9 -16.47 -0.23 -8.43
C ASP A 9 -16.69 -1.24 -7.31
N ILE A 10 -17.88 -1.24 -6.74
CA ILE A 10 -18.18 -2.02 -5.54
C ILE A 10 -17.99 -3.54 -5.75
N GLU A 11 -18.28 -4.04 -6.94
CA GLU A 11 -18.08 -5.44 -7.31
C GLU A 11 -16.59 -5.80 -7.31
N LEU A 12 -15.72 -4.93 -7.85
CA LEU A 12 -14.29 -5.16 -7.86
C LEU A 12 -13.71 -5.09 -6.44
N ALA A 13 -14.17 -4.15 -5.63
CA ALA A 13 -13.77 -4.07 -4.21
C ALA A 13 -14.14 -5.35 -3.45
N HIS A 14 -15.36 -5.88 -3.66
CA HIS A 14 -15.82 -7.14 -3.06
C HIS A 14 -15.02 -8.35 -3.57
N GLU A 15 -14.67 -8.37 -4.84
CA GLU A 15 -13.89 -9.46 -5.43
C GLU A 15 -12.47 -9.51 -4.85
N LEU A 16 -11.82 -8.35 -4.72
CA LEU A 16 -10.50 -8.23 -4.11
C LEU A 16 -10.52 -8.61 -2.62
N GLU A 17 -11.52 -8.13 -1.86
CA GLU A 17 -11.69 -8.51 -0.45
C GLU A 17 -11.82 -10.02 -0.29
N ARG A 18 -12.72 -10.66 -1.05
CA ARG A 18 -12.91 -12.12 -1.03
C ARG A 18 -11.64 -12.86 -1.42
N HIS A 19 -10.96 -12.39 -2.47
CA HIS A 19 -9.69 -13.00 -2.89
C HIS A 19 -8.67 -13.00 -1.74
N ILE A 20 -8.50 -11.89 -1.01
CA ILE A 20 -7.58 -11.85 0.13
C ILE A 20 -8.00 -12.84 1.21
N ILE A 21 -9.29 -12.87 1.56
CA ILE A 21 -9.84 -13.78 2.57
C ILE A 21 -9.60 -15.24 2.16
N ASP A 22 -9.84 -15.60 0.90
CA ASP A 22 -9.64 -16.95 0.36
C ASP A 22 -8.15 -17.37 0.30
N GLN A 23 -7.22 -16.41 0.42
CA GLN A 23 -5.78 -16.69 0.48
C GLN A 23 -5.25 -16.84 1.90
N LEU A 24 -5.99 -16.47 2.96
CA LEU A 24 -5.44 -16.38 4.33
C LEU A 24 -4.76 -17.65 4.82
N ASP A 25 -5.29 -18.83 4.46
CA ASP A 25 -4.77 -20.12 4.87
C ASP A 25 -3.77 -20.72 3.88
N LYS A 26 -3.39 -20.00 2.82
CA LYS A 26 -2.50 -20.50 1.77
C LYS A 26 -1.05 -20.09 2.01
N PRO A 27 -0.06 -20.90 1.57
CA PRO A 27 1.36 -20.61 1.77
C PRO A 27 1.92 -19.54 0.81
N VAL A 28 1.09 -18.59 0.36
CA VAL A 28 1.49 -17.51 -0.54
C VAL A 28 2.01 -16.29 0.19
N TRP A 29 1.80 -16.23 1.49
CA TRP A 29 2.14 -15.07 2.31
C TRP A 29 3.61 -15.07 2.73
N ILE A 30 4.28 -13.95 2.51
CA ILE A 30 5.63 -13.69 2.98
C ILE A 30 5.54 -12.61 4.06
N HIS A 31 6.27 -12.79 5.15
CA HIS A 31 6.32 -11.77 6.20
C HIS A 31 6.93 -10.47 5.64
N GLY A 32 6.26 -9.36 5.84
CA GLY A 32 6.57 -8.08 5.18
C GLY A 32 8.00 -7.60 5.38
N HIS A 33 8.64 -7.93 6.53
CA HIS A 33 10.03 -7.55 6.78
C HIS A 33 11.01 -8.08 5.70
N SER A 34 10.67 -9.17 5.03
CA SER A 34 11.49 -9.74 3.96
C SER A 34 11.52 -8.89 2.68
N PHE A 35 10.57 -7.99 2.50
CA PHE A 35 10.49 -7.05 1.39
C PHE A 35 11.24 -5.74 1.65
N TYR A 36 11.51 -5.43 2.92
CA TYR A 36 12.17 -4.18 3.26
C TYR A 36 13.68 -4.32 3.16
N HIS A 37 14.34 -3.27 2.70
CA HIS A 37 15.79 -3.20 2.61
C HIS A 37 16.45 -3.42 3.97
N GLU A 38 17.68 -3.96 3.97
CA GLU A 38 18.39 -4.35 5.18
C GLU A 38 18.50 -3.22 6.22
N GLU A 39 18.64 -1.98 5.79
CA GLU A 39 18.64 -0.80 6.66
C GLU A 39 17.28 -0.52 7.30
N LEU A 40 16.17 -0.72 6.57
CA LEU A 40 14.81 -0.57 7.11
C LEU A 40 14.42 -1.73 8.03
N ARG A 41 15.02 -2.92 7.87
CA ARG A 41 14.82 -4.06 8.78
C ARG A 41 15.18 -3.72 10.22
N ASN A 42 16.15 -2.84 10.45
CA ASN A 42 16.53 -2.40 11.79
C ASN A 42 15.46 -1.54 12.48
N TYR A 43 14.52 -0.96 11.73
CA TYR A 43 13.42 -0.13 12.25
C TYR A 43 12.08 -0.87 12.30
N ILE A 44 11.97 -2.01 11.61
CA ILE A 44 10.76 -2.83 11.59
C ILE A 44 11.05 -4.08 12.41
N VAL A 45 10.47 -4.13 13.60
CA VAL A 45 10.52 -5.36 14.40
C VAL A 45 9.82 -6.46 13.61
N GLU A 46 10.51 -7.55 13.33
CA GLU A 46 10.06 -8.66 12.48
C GLU A 46 8.63 -9.13 12.80
N THR A 47 8.29 -9.14 14.08
CA THR A 47 6.97 -9.53 14.58
C THR A 47 5.86 -8.50 14.35
N MET A 48 6.19 -7.31 13.83
CA MET A 48 5.23 -6.22 13.65
C MET A 48 4.92 -5.92 12.18
N ALA A 49 5.67 -6.47 11.24
CA ALA A 49 5.39 -6.28 9.81
C ALA A 49 4.17 -7.10 9.34
N PRO A 50 3.34 -6.58 8.43
CA PRO A 50 2.23 -7.33 7.85
C PRO A 50 2.72 -8.51 7.01
N TYR A 51 1.83 -9.46 6.73
CA TYR A 51 2.05 -10.46 5.67
C TYR A 51 1.70 -9.85 4.32
N ILE A 52 2.51 -10.16 3.31
CA ILE A 52 2.41 -9.64 1.95
C ILE A 52 2.39 -10.80 0.96
N ALA A 53 1.57 -10.69 -0.08
CA ALA A 53 1.60 -11.59 -1.22
C ALA A 53 1.35 -10.80 -2.51
N THR A 54 1.79 -11.34 -3.64
CA THR A 54 1.47 -10.76 -4.94
C THR A 54 0.00 -11.02 -5.27
N LEU A 55 -0.71 -10.00 -5.74
CA LEU A 55 -2.06 -10.18 -6.27
C LEU A 55 -2.01 -11.07 -7.52
N ASP A 56 -2.92 -12.01 -7.63
CA ASP A 56 -2.94 -12.92 -8.77
C ASP A 56 -3.14 -12.17 -10.11
N LYS A 57 -2.53 -12.67 -11.16
CA LYS A 57 -2.44 -11.98 -12.45
C LYS A 57 -3.79 -11.59 -13.06
N PRO A 58 -4.85 -12.42 -13.04
CA PRO A 58 -6.18 -12.03 -13.53
C PRO A 58 -6.76 -10.82 -12.79
N LEU A 59 -6.69 -10.80 -11.45
CA LEU A 59 -7.20 -9.67 -10.66
C LEU A 59 -6.34 -8.43 -10.79
N ALA A 60 -5.02 -8.58 -10.85
CA ALA A 60 -4.10 -7.46 -11.10
C ALA A 60 -4.40 -6.79 -12.45
N LEU A 61 -4.67 -7.59 -13.50
CA LEU A 61 -5.07 -7.07 -14.82
C LEU A 61 -6.43 -6.36 -14.76
N LYS A 62 -7.42 -6.96 -14.09
CA LYS A 62 -8.75 -6.37 -13.93
C LYS A 62 -8.70 -5.04 -13.18
N LEU A 63 -7.91 -4.98 -12.11
CA LEU A 63 -7.69 -3.76 -11.35
C LEU A 63 -7.01 -2.69 -12.22
N ARG A 64 -5.99 -3.04 -12.98
CA ARG A 64 -5.35 -2.13 -13.92
C ARG A 64 -6.33 -1.57 -14.95
N GLN A 65 -7.14 -2.44 -15.58
CA GLN A 65 -8.17 -2.02 -16.56
C GLN A 65 -9.18 -1.06 -15.93
N HIS A 66 -9.58 -1.30 -14.67
CA HIS A 66 -10.46 -0.39 -13.93
C HIS A 66 -9.80 0.99 -13.77
N LEU A 67 -8.54 1.05 -13.37
CA LEU A 67 -7.79 2.31 -13.20
C LEU A 67 -7.63 3.08 -14.53
N GLU A 68 -7.36 2.37 -15.63
CA GLU A 68 -7.26 2.96 -16.97
C GLU A 68 -8.62 3.49 -17.44
N SER A 69 -9.70 2.71 -17.27
CA SER A 69 -11.07 3.08 -17.69
C SER A 69 -11.62 4.28 -16.93
N ASN A 70 -11.23 4.44 -15.67
CA ASN A 70 -11.62 5.58 -14.83
C ASN A 70 -10.63 6.76 -14.91
N SER A 71 -9.70 6.71 -15.85
CA SER A 71 -8.69 7.75 -16.08
C SER A 71 -7.84 8.05 -14.83
N ILE A 72 -7.65 7.08 -13.95
CA ILE A 72 -6.69 7.16 -12.84
C ILE A 72 -5.27 7.00 -13.41
N LEU A 73 -5.11 6.01 -14.31
CA LEU A 73 -3.92 5.81 -15.12
C LEU A 73 -4.19 6.36 -16.52
N THR A 74 -3.41 7.36 -16.94
CA THR A 74 -3.58 8.08 -18.21
C THR A 74 -2.33 8.05 -19.08
N GLY A 75 -1.17 7.74 -18.49
CA GLY A 75 0.11 7.63 -19.18
C GLY A 75 0.49 6.18 -19.48
N THR A 76 1.65 6.00 -20.10
CA THR A 76 2.22 4.67 -20.29
C THR A 76 2.64 4.07 -18.97
N VAL A 77 2.04 2.94 -18.63
CA VAL A 77 2.36 2.18 -17.43
C VAL A 77 3.46 1.16 -17.77
N THR A 78 4.71 1.51 -17.48
CA THR A 78 5.87 0.60 -17.64
C THR A 78 6.08 -0.26 -16.42
N ASP A 79 5.74 0.27 -15.24
CA ASP A 79 5.87 -0.42 -13.96
C ASP A 79 4.50 -0.49 -13.31
N TYR A 80 4.10 -1.69 -12.95
CA TYR A 80 2.85 -1.99 -12.26
C TYR A 80 3.07 -3.21 -11.38
N GLU A 81 3.09 -2.98 -10.09
CA GLU A 81 3.11 -4.04 -9.09
C GLU A 81 1.86 -3.93 -8.24
N ALA A 82 1.19 -5.06 -8.05
CA ALA A 82 0.01 -5.17 -7.21
C ALA A 82 0.26 -6.21 -6.11
N LEU A 83 0.26 -5.76 -4.88
CA LEU A 83 0.45 -6.57 -3.69
C LEU A 83 -0.82 -6.57 -2.83
N ILE A 84 -1.07 -7.68 -2.16
CA ILE A 84 -2.11 -7.79 -1.13
C ILE A 84 -1.43 -7.85 0.25
N TYR A 85 -2.02 -7.15 1.20
CA TYR A 85 -1.53 -7.06 2.57
C TYR A 85 -2.57 -7.62 3.53
N ASN A 86 -2.08 -8.51 4.40
CA ASN A 86 -2.79 -9.01 5.57
C ASN A 86 -2.06 -8.50 6.82
N ALA A 87 -2.51 -7.38 7.34
CA ALA A 87 -1.97 -6.78 8.55
C ALA A 87 -2.76 -7.28 9.76
N TYR A 88 -2.11 -8.01 10.64
CA TYR A 88 -2.70 -8.61 11.83
C TYR A 88 -2.59 -7.68 13.06
N PRO A 89 -3.31 -7.94 14.16
CA PRO A 89 -3.17 -7.17 15.39
C PRO A 89 -1.72 -7.02 15.83
N LEU A 90 -1.35 -5.82 16.27
CA LEU A 90 -0.01 -5.37 16.64
C LEU A 90 0.94 -5.13 15.46
N SER A 91 0.58 -5.47 14.23
CA SER A 91 1.42 -5.13 13.07
C SER A 91 1.39 -3.63 12.78
N SER A 92 2.48 -3.13 12.25
CA SER A 92 2.68 -1.73 11.84
C SER A 92 3.69 -1.66 10.71
N VAL A 93 3.78 -0.49 10.07
CA VAL A 93 4.88 -0.18 9.14
C VAL A 93 5.55 1.09 9.64
N GLY A 94 6.85 1.04 9.89
CA GLY A 94 7.64 2.18 10.37
C GLY A 94 7.71 3.32 9.35
N TRP A 95 8.23 4.47 9.77
CA TRP A 95 8.42 5.61 8.88
C TRP A 95 9.41 5.29 7.77
N HIS A 96 9.00 5.46 6.52
CA HIS A 96 9.80 5.17 5.32
C HIS A 96 9.36 6.04 4.13
N THR A 97 10.07 5.91 3.03
CA THR A 97 9.66 6.36 1.70
C THR A 97 9.63 5.15 0.78
N ASP A 98 8.75 5.12 -0.22
CA ASP A 98 8.71 4.06 -1.23
C ASP A 98 9.84 4.20 -2.25
N LYS A 99 10.42 5.42 -2.35
CA LYS A 99 11.54 5.70 -3.24
C LYS A 99 12.86 5.52 -2.50
N HIS A 100 13.74 4.69 -3.04
CA HIS A 100 15.13 4.52 -2.61
C HIS A 100 16.06 5.38 -3.47
N ASP A 101 17.18 5.86 -2.91
CA ASP A 101 18.22 6.50 -3.69
C ASP A 101 19.01 5.45 -4.49
N GLU A 102 19.34 5.77 -5.75
CA GLU A 102 20.01 4.85 -6.69
C GLU A 102 21.34 4.29 -6.16
N TYR A 103 21.98 5.01 -5.22
CA TYR A 103 23.24 4.61 -4.60
C TYR A 103 23.11 3.48 -3.57
N GLU A 104 21.94 3.30 -2.97
CA GLU A 104 21.72 2.29 -1.93
C GLU A 104 21.67 0.85 -2.48
N HIS A 105 21.47 0.68 -3.78
CA HIS A 105 21.29 -0.61 -4.43
C HIS A 105 22.43 -1.04 -5.37
N GLY A 106 23.59 -0.38 -5.30
CA GLY A 106 24.72 -0.76 -6.15
C GLY A 106 24.45 -0.68 -7.66
N GLY A 107 23.54 0.19 -8.08
CA GLY A 107 23.19 0.41 -9.48
C GLY A 107 22.24 -0.65 -10.09
N THR A 108 21.67 -1.54 -9.32
CA THR A 108 20.62 -2.44 -9.82
C THR A 108 19.30 -1.70 -9.90
N GLU A 109 18.63 -1.75 -11.08
CA GLU A 109 17.28 -1.21 -11.24
C GLU A 109 16.30 -1.93 -10.30
N CYS A 110 15.87 -1.23 -9.23
CA CYS A 110 14.75 -1.67 -8.40
C CYS A 110 13.54 -0.75 -8.64
N MET A 111 12.34 -1.22 -8.32
CA MET A 111 11.13 -0.40 -8.49
C MET A 111 11.20 0.87 -7.63
N GLY A 112 11.71 0.80 -6.41
CA GLY A 112 11.92 1.95 -5.52
C GLY A 112 12.93 3.00 -6.03
N CYS A 113 13.82 2.65 -6.99
CA CYS A 113 14.75 3.62 -7.60
C CYS A 113 14.08 4.51 -8.64
N ARG A 114 12.88 4.15 -9.09
CA ARG A 114 12.10 4.90 -10.08
C ARG A 114 11.23 5.96 -9.42
N ASP A 115 10.68 6.87 -10.20
CA ASP A 115 9.71 7.86 -9.71
C ASP A 115 8.33 7.19 -9.59
N VAL A 116 8.10 6.54 -8.47
CA VAL A 116 6.88 5.76 -8.19
C VAL A 116 5.88 6.55 -7.36
N ALA A 117 4.62 6.17 -7.49
CA ALA A 117 3.54 6.52 -6.57
C ALA A 117 2.98 5.24 -5.95
N GLY A 118 2.69 5.28 -4.67
CA GLY A 118 1.98 4.24 -3.93
C GLY A 118 0.48 4.51 -3.94
N ILE A 119 -0.34 3.47 -4.12
CA ILE A 119 -1.80 3.54 -3.98
C ILE A 119 -2.22 2.45 -3.00
N SER A 120 -2.61 2.85 -1.79
CA SER A 120 -3.12 1.94 -0.76
C SER A 120 -4.64 1.91 -0.79
N ILE A 121 -5.24 0.75 -1.08
CA ILE A 121 -6.71 0.56 -1.16
C ILE A 121 -7.14 -0.32 0.00
N TYR A 122 -8.04 0.17 0.86
CA TYR A 122 -8.49 -0.54 2.06
C TYR A 122 -9.78 -1.32 1.79
N LEU A 123 -9.82 -2.57 2.30
CA LEU A 123 -10.87 -3.54 1.95
C LEU A 123 -11.59 -4.18 3.15
N ASN A 124 -11.56 -3.55 4.33
CA ASN A 124 -12.32 -4.02 5.49
C ASN A 124 -13.61 -3.20 5.66
N ARG A 125 -14.78 -3.83 5.50
CA ARG A 125 -16.09 -3.16 5.59
C ARG A 125 -16.40 -2.64 6.99
N ASP A 126 -15.99 -3.36 8.02
CA ASP A 126 -16.35 -3.10 9.41
C ASP A 126 -15.20 -2.51 10.22
N TRP A 127 -14.23 -1.85 9.54
CA TRP A 127 -13.10 -1.26 10.25
C TRP A 127 -13.55 -0.15 11.19
N ARG A 128 -13.07 -0.19 12.44
CA ARG A 128 -13.40 0.80 13.46
C ARG A 128 -12.26 1.79 13.65
N PRO A 129 -12.55 3.09 13.82
CA PRO A 129 -11.51 4.12 13.96
C PRO A 129 -10.48 3.84 15.06
N ASN A 130 -10.91 3.26 16.18
CA ASN A 130 -10.04 2.93 17.31
C ASN A 130 -9.22 1.65 17.14
N TRP A 131 -9.31 0.97 15.99
CA TRP A 131 -8.49 -0.21 15.71
C TRP A 131 -7.10 0.14 15.16
N GLY A 132 -6.81 1.41 14.87
CA GLY A 132 -5.53 1.85 14.31
C GLY A 132 -5.38 1.46 12.84
N GLY A 133 -4.16 1.12 12.43
CA GLY A 133 -3.87 0.78 11.02
C GLY A 133 -4.00 1.97 10.07
N SER A 134 -4.02 3.19 10.58
CA SER A 134 -4.12 4.42 9.80
C SER A 134 -2.85 4.68 9.01
N PHE A 135 -3.00 5.20 7.80
CA PHE A 135 -1.89 5.74 7.04
C PHE A 135 -1.47 7.07 7.66
N LEU A 136 -0.20 7.20 7.97
CA LEU A 136 0.40 8.38 8.58
C LEU A 136 1.31 9.06 7.57
N LEU A 137 1.18 10.37 7.40
CA LEU A 137 2.00 11.16 6.51
C LEU A 137 2.64 12.30 7.28
N LYS A 138 3.95 12.48 7.16
CA LYS A 138 4.62 13.70 7.65
C LYS A 138 4.40 14.86 6.69
N ASP A 139 4.26 16.09 7.23
CA ASP A 139 4.14 17.30 6.43
C ASP A 139 5.40 17.55 5.58
N HIS A 140 6.58 17.19 6.12
CA HIS A 140 7.85 17.11 5.43
C HIS A 140 8.79 16.14 6.17
N ARG A 141 9.92 15.77 5.58
CA ARG A 141 10.82 14.71 6.09
C ARG A 141 11.16 14.84 7.58
N ASP A 142 11.47 16.05 8.03
CA ASP A 142 11.89 16.32 9.41
C ASP A 142 10.76 16.82 10.31
N ALA A 143 9.50 16.79 9.81
CA ALA A 143 8.36 17.27 10.56
C ALA A 143 8.09 16.40 11.80
N THR A 144 7.67 17.05 12.87
CA THR A 144 7.10 16.42 14.07
C THR A 144 5.58 16.38 14.02
N GLN A 145 4.98 16.93 12.95
CA GLN A 145 3.56 16.99 12.68
C GLN A 145 3.24 16.28 11.36
N GLY A 146 1.99 15.93 11.18
CA GLY A 146 1.53 15.26 9.98
C GLY A 146 0.05 14.97 10.01
N THR A 147 -0.42 14.32 8.99
CA THR A 147 -1.82 13.93 8.82
C THR A 147 -1.96 12.42 8.91
N PHE A 148 -3.09 11.94 9.40
CA PHE A 148 -3.45 10.53 9.38
C PHE A 148 -4.72 10.31 8.55
N TYR A 149 -4.82 9.11 7.97
CA TYR A 149 -5.98 8.69 7.17
C TYR A 149 -6.45 7.32 7.64
N GLU A 150 -7.71 7.26 8.05
CA GLU A 150 -8.33 6.01 8.48
C GLU A 150 -8.51 5.05 7.30
N PRO A 151 -8.32 3.74 7.51
CA PRO A 151 -8.51 2.73 6.49
C PRO A 151 -10.00 2.40 6.27
N ILE A 152 -10.75 3.37 5.77
CA ILE A 152 -12.17 3.23 5.43
C ILE A 152 -12.31 2.29 4.22
N TYR A 153 -13.32 1.43 4.23
CA TYR A 153 -13.60 0.51 3.13
C TYR A 153 -13.70 1.23 1.78
N ASN A 154 -13.01 0.68 0.78
CA ASN A 154 -12.93 1.22 -0.57
C ASN A 154 -12.37 2.66 -0.66
N ARG A 155 -11.56 3.05 0.33
CA ARG A 155 -10.75 4.27 0.27
C ARG A 155 -9.41 3.96 -0.34
N ALA A 156 -8.95 4.82 -1.26
CA ALA A 156 -7.57 4.85 -1.71
C ALA A 156 -6.82 6.03 -1.11
N VAL A 157 -5.60 5.79 -0.65
CA VAL A 157 -4.60 6.82 -0.34
C VAL A 157 -3.53 6.73 -1.40
N ILE A 158 -3.32 7.82 -2.14
CA ILE A 158 -2.31 7.93 -3.20
C ILE A 158 -1.21 8.85 -2.70
N ASN A 159 -0.02 8.30 -2.47
CA ASN A 159 1.16 9.03 -2.02
C ASN A 159 2.22 9.11 -3.12
N ASN A 160 3.02 10.16 -3.07
CA ASN A 160 4.26 10.22 -3.83
C ASN A 160 5.28 9.32 -3.13
N GLY A 161 6.00 8.49 -3.86
CA GLY A 161 7.00 7.60 -3.28
C GLY A 161 8.11 8.28 -2.46
N ARG A 162 8.23 9.61 -2.54
CA ARG A 162 9.15 10.43 -1.73
C ARG A 162 8.55 10.92 -0.41
N ASP A 163 7.24 10.81 -0.25
CA ASP A 163 6.54 11.23 0.97
C ASP A 163 6.93 10.30 2.12
N VAL A 164 7.38 10.87 3.24
CA VAL A 164 7.70 10.08 4.44
C VAL A 164 6.39 9.68 5.10
N HIS A 165 6.13 8.38 5.13
CA HIS A 165 4.87 7.83 5.63
C HIS A 165 5.09 6.58 6.48
N ALA A 166 4.04 6.18 7.17
CA ALA A 166 4.03 5.01 8.04
C ALA A 166 2.60 4.45 8.14
N VAL A 167 2.47 3.27 8.74
CA VAL A 167 1.16 2.73 9.13
C VAL A 167 1.16 2.53 10.64
N SER A 168 0.19 3.12 11.33
CA SER A 168 0.06 2.98 12.78
C SER A 168 -0.23 1.54 13.17
N ALA A 169 0.19 1.14 14.37
CA ALA A 169 -0.09 -0.18 14.91
C ALA A 169 -1.59 -0.47 14.94
N ILE A 170 -1.94 -1.71 14.64
CA ILE A 170 -3.30 -2.25 14.80
C ILE A 170 -3.46 -2.67 16.25
N THR A 171 -4.59 -2.33 16.88
CA THR A 171 -4.83 -2.67 18.29
C THR A 171 -5.02 -4.17 18.48
N ASN A 172 -4.69 -4.68 19.67
CA ASN A 172 -4.76 -6.12 20.01
C ASN A 172 -6.21 -6.67 20.08
N GLY A 173 -7.21 -5.95 19.84
CA GLY A 173 -8.60 -6.44 19.82
C GLY A 173 -9.25 -6.29 18.43
N ALA A 174 -8.47 -5.85 17.46
CA ALA A 174 -8.93 -5.68 16.09
C ALA A 174 -8.91 -7.00 15.30
N HIS A 175 -9.63 -7.02 14.20
CA HIS A 175 -9.45 -8.03 13.16
C HIS A 175 -8.25 -7.70 12.28
N ASN A 176 -7.86 -8.63 11.40
CA ASN A 176 -6.84 -8.36 10.40
C ASN A 176 -7.32 -7.28 9.43
N ARG A 177 -6.43 -6.38 9.06
CA ARG A 177 -6.66 -5.33 8.06
C ARG A 177 -6.20 -5.79 6.69
N TYR A 178 -7.10 -5.76 5.73
CA TYR A 178 -6.82 -6.12 4.34
C TYR A 178 -6.66 -4.88 3.49
N SER A 179 -5.64 -4.87 2.65
CA SER A 179 -5.46 -3.81 1.66
C SER A 179 -4.78 -4.34 0.39
N VAL A 180 -5.03 -3.65 -0.71
CA VAL A 180 -4.21 -3.78 -1.93
C VAL A 180 -3.28 -2.58 -1.99
N GLN A 181 -2.01 -2.85 -2.24
CA GLN A 181 -0.98 -1.84 -2.46
C GLN A 181 -0.54 -1.91 -3.92
N LEU A 182 -0.60 -0.79 -4.60
CA LEU A 182 -0.10 -0.66 -5.97
C LEU A 182 1.10 0.26 -5.98
N PHE A 183 2.10 -0.11 -6.77
CA PHE A 183 3.21 0.76 -7.12
C PHE A 183 3.19 0.97 -8.63
N VAL A 184 3.12 2.23 -9.04
CA VAL A 184 3.04 2.62 -10.45
C VAL A 184 4.00 3.76 -10.74
N ASN A 185 4.40 3.93 -12.02
CA ASN A 185 5.10 5.14 -12.43
C ASN A 185 4.24 6.36 -12.08
N ARG A 186 4.79 7.32 -11.37
CA ARG A 186 4.07 8.55 -11.03
C ARG A 186 3.58 9.30 -12.27
N SER A 187 4.39 9.32 -13.33
CA SER A 187 4.03 9.94 -14.61
C SER A 187 2.86 9.25 -15.33
N ALA A 188 2.51 8.01 -14.96
CA ALA A 188 1.34 7.31 -15.50
C ALA A 188 0.04 7.73 -14.81
N LEU A 189 0.09 8.35 -13.64
CA LEU A 189 -1.10 8.87 -12.97
C LEU A 189 -1.63 10.13 -13.68
N ARG A 190 -2.94 10.32 -13.59
CA ARG A 190 -3.58 11.58 -13.96
C ARG A 190 -2.92 12.76 -13.24
N SER A 191 -2.75 13.88 -13.91
CA SER A 191 -1.91 15.00 -13.44
C SER A 191 -2.30 15.57 -12.07
N ASP A 192 -3.59 15.54 -11.73
CA ASP A 192 -4.08 15.98 -10.41
C ASP A 192 -3.82 14.97 -9.28
N LEU A 193 -3.34 13.76 -9.61
CA LEU A 193 -2.99 12.68 -8.69
C LEU A 193 -1.46 12.51 -8.51
N GLN A 194 -0.67 13.24 -9.30
CA GLN A 194 0.80 13.17 -9.29
C GLN A 194 1.45 13.86 -8.08
#